data_498e895f93cf56b29a1425c4dd6acfc1
#
_entry.id   498e895f93cf56b29a1425c4dd6acfc1
#
_cell.length_a   1.000
_cell.length_b   1.000
_cell.length_c   1.000
_cell.angle_alpha   90.00
_cell.angle_beta   90.00
_cell.angle_gamma   90.00
#
_symmetry.space_group_name_H-M   'P 1'
#
loop_
_entity.id
_entity.type
_entity.pdbx_description
1 polymer ?
#
loop_
_entity_poly.entity_id
_entity_poly.type
_entity_poly.pdbx_seq_one_letter_code
_entity_poly.pdbx_strand_id
1 'polypeptide(L)'
;MGYRLGNYHIIAGDDATNTITEVAVSGNGLIIGTGNTLDGARNLIVGRSNTLSSGSDSNLIVGSSHNFEDTGCDRNFITGFSHNVSGADFSSLLGGNHTATGRYGTFMGSGNTDANETAEYCIMAGRSNSTTASSMYTHYIGFSGTAANGYYQFVTGIDASGNMGGARTHSSGKFSAKGDAQTSYALFGCQTTDATQTTMRTMNSFENLSPKVAANQSVMFKIDIVARRTSTQTESAAYEIIGCIKNDAGTTALQGTITKNVIAEADAAWDVTAVANNTDDTLDIKVTGAAGKNINWLGKLTYIATIGA
;
A
#
# COMPACT_ATOMS: atom_id res chain seq x y z
N MET A 1 0.25 -29.54 38.92
CA MET A 1 -1.00 -29.00 38.34
C MET A 1 -1.57 -28.00 39.33
N GLY A 2 -1.33 -26.73 39.14
CA GLY A 2 -1.75 -25.67 40.06
C GLY A 2 -2.89 -24.86 39.45
N TYR A 3 -4.07 -24.91 40.09
CA TYR A 3 -5.17 -24.01 39.77
C TYR A 3 -5.11 -22.83 40.71
N ARG A 4 -4.93 -21.61 40.17
CA ARG A 4 -5.17 -20.37 40.90
C ARG A 4 -6.47 -19.75 40.41
N LEU A 5 -7.52 -19.83 41.21
CA LEU A 5 -8.75 -19.11 41.03
C LEU A 5 -8.69 -17.79 41.81
N GLY A 6 -8.03 -16.82 41.24
CA GLY A 6 -8.03 -15.45 41.73
C GLY A 6 -7.57 -14.56 40.60
N ASN A 7 -8.47 -13.74 40.05
CA ASN A 7 -8.29 -13.02 38.81
C ASN A 7 -8.08 -13.87 37.56
N TYR A 8 -8.78 -15.00 37.46
CA TYR A 8 -9.06 -15.81 36.25
C TYR A 8 -7.91 -16.03 35.26
N HIS A 9 -6.74 -16.49 35.72
CA HIS A 9 -5.73 -17.09 34.85
C HIS A 9 -5.77 -18.60 34.96
N ILE A 10 -5.88 -19.30 33.86
CA ILE A 10 -5.73 -20.74 33.78
C ILE A 10 -4.42 -21.05 33.08
N ILE A 11 -3.48 -21.69 33.77
CA ILE A 11 -2.21 -22.11 33.19
C ILE A 11 -2.26 -23.63 33.07
N ALA A 12 -2.15 -24.13 31.83
CA ALA A 12 -1.99 -25.55 31.56
C ALA A 12 -0.62 -25.78 30.90
N GLY A 13 0.13 -26.73 31.39
CA GLY A 13 1.50 -27.00 30.97
C GLY A 13 2.48 -26.96 32.15
N ASP A 14 3.76 -26.79 31.88
CA ASP A 14 4.78 -26.58 32.91
C ASP A 14 4.70 -25.14 33.41
N ASP A 15 4.09 -24.94 34.56
CA ASP A 15 3.88 -23.64 35.18
C ASP A 15 5.19 -23.00 35.71
N ALA A 16 6.25 -23.78 35.89
CA ALA A 16 7.53 -23.25 36.32
C ALA A 16 8.27 -22.39 35.29
N THR A 17 7.89 -22.53 34.01
CA THR A 17 8.51 -21.77 32.90
C THR A 17 7.62 -20.69 32.32
N ASN A 18 6.38 -20.58 32.77
CA ASN A 18 5.47 -19.50 32.36
C ASN A 18 5.56 -18.36 33.38
N THR A 19 5.76 -17.15 32.91
CA THR A 19 5.80 -15.95 33.75
C THR A 19 4.59 -15.06 33.43
N ILE A 20 3.84 -14.74 34.48
CA ILE A 20 2.77 -13.75 34.41
C ILE A 20 3.19 -12.58 35.29
N THR A 21 3.45 -11.46 34.68
CA THR A 21 3.74 -10.21 35.40
C THR A 21 2.48 -9.35 35.37
N GLU A 22 1.71 -9.41 36.42
CA GLU A 22 0.53 -8.56 36.55
C GLU A 22 0.90 -7.20 37.09
N VAL A 23 0.75 -6.17 36.30
CA VAL A 23 0.59 -4.82 36.82
C VAL A 23 -0.91 -4.55 36.97
N ALA A 24 -1.41 -4.86 38.14
CA ALA A 24 -2.68 -4.47 38.71
C ALA A 24 -3.88 -4.35 37.73
N VAL A 25 -4.89 -5.17 37.97
CA VAL A 25 -6.31 -4.99 37.69
C VAL A 25 -6.87 -5.82 36.52
N SER A 26 -7.63 -6.83 36.91
CA SER A 26 -8.70 -7.48 36.13
C SER A 26 -8.32 -8.22 34.84
N GLY A 27 -7.22 -8.92 34.83
CA GLY A 27 -6.84 -9.65 33.63
C GLY A 27 -7.36 -11.08 33.59
N ASN A 28 -8.39 -11.36 32.79
CA ASN A 28 -8.77 -12.71 32.44
C ASN A 28 -7.89 -13.17 31.28
N GLY A 29 -6.99 -14.11 31.48
CA GLY A 29 -6.14 -14.68 30.44
C GLY A 29 -6.06 -16.19 30.55
N LEU A 30 -5.79 -16.88 29.44
CA LEU A 30 -5.53 -18.32 29.40
C LEU A 30 -4.19 -18.55 28.71
N ILE A 31 -3.30 -19.26 29.39
CA ILE A 31 -2.02 -19.69 28.84
C ILE A 31 -1.98 -21.23 28.82
N ILE A 32 -1.71 -21.77 27.64
CA ILE A 32 -1.48 -23.19 27.44
C ILE A 32 -0.11 -23.35 26.80
N GLY A 33 0.83 -23.99 27.51
CA GLY A 33 2.18 -24.22 27.00
C GLY A 33 3.28 -23.86 27.98
N THR A 34 4.48 -23.56 27.49
CA THR A 34 5.67 -23.35 28.30
C THR A 34 6.48 -22.11 27.90
N GLY A 35 7.15 -21.49 28.88
CA GLY A 35 8.05 -20.35 28.63
C GLY A 35 7.38 -19.11 28.11
N ASN A 36 6.08 -18.94 28.32
CA ASN A 36 5.36 -17.74 27.89
C ASN A 36 5.45 -16.66 28.98
N THR A 37 5.61 -15.41 28.57
CA THR A 37 5.56 -14.22 29.43
C THR A 37 4.35 -13.38 29.04
N LEU A 38 3.52 -13.02 30.00
CA LEU A 38 2.31 -12.23 29.79
C LEU A 38 2.30 -11.05 30.76
N ASP A 39 2.26 -9.85 30.18
CA ASP A 39 2.01 -8.60 30.91
C ASP A 39 0.87 -7.84 30.22
N GLY A 40 -0.35 -8.26 30.45
CA GLY A 40 -1.56 -7.71 29.86
C GLY A 40 -2.78 -8.56 30.19
N ALA A 41 -3.98 -8.11 29.80
CA ALA A 41 -5.24 -8.71 30.17
C ALA A 41 -5.97 -9.36 28.99
N ARG A 42 -6.86 -10.32 29.28
CA ARG A 42 -7.77 -10.93 28.30
C ARG A 42 -7.08 -11.61 27.11
N ASN A 43 -5.87 -12.10 27.29
CA ASN A 43 -5.13 -12.79 26.24
C ASN A 43 -5.36 -14.29 26.29
N LEU A 44 -5.46 -14.92 25.12
CA LEU A 44 -5.36 -16.37 24.97
C LEU A 44 -4.04 -16.71 24.28
N ILE A 45 -3.17 -17.42 24.99
CA ILE A 45 -1.89 -17.87 24.47
C ILE A 45 -1.86 -19.39 24.46
N VAL A 46 -1.63 -19.96 23.29
CA VAL A 46 -1.43 -21.40 23.11
C VAL A 46 -0.09 -21.61 22.41
N GLY A 47 0.92 -22.03 23.16
CA GLY A 47 2.22 -22.24 22.55
C GLY A 47 3.41 -22.10 23.48
N ARG A 48 4.56 -21.72 22.92
CA ARG A 48 5.82 -21.72 23.63
C ARG A 48 6.63 -20.43 23.37
N SER A 49 7.23 -19.92 24.43
CA SER A 49 8.19 -18.80 24.36
C SER A 49 7.60 -17.54 23.71
N ASN A 50 6.34 -17.25 23.99
CA ASN A 50 5.70 -16.01 23.55
C ASN A 50 5.86 -14.94 24.64
N THR A 51 6.20 -13.73 24.25
CA THR A 51 6.40 -12.58 25.15
C THR A 51 5.42 -11.48 24.79
N LEU A 52 4.58 -11.08 25.74
CA LEU A 52 3.67 -9.94 25.62
C LEU A 52 4.12 -8.85 26.59
N SER A 53 4.33 -7.66 26.06
CA SER A 53 4.67 -6.47 26.83
C SER A 53 3.47 -5.91 27.59
N SER A 54 3.75 -5.01 28.50
CA SER A 54 2.77 -4.33 29.33
C SER A 54 1.66 -3.65 28.52
N GLY A 55 0.42 -3.87 28.94
CA GLY A 55 -0.76 -3.26 28.31
C GLY A 55 -1.19 -3.90 26.99
N SER A 56 -0.62 -5.03 26.58
CA SER A 56 -1.05 -5.77 25.39
C SER A 56 -2.27 -6.64 25.69
N ASP A 57 -3.46 -6.19 25.29
CA ASP A 57 -4.73 -6.74 25.72
C ASP A 57 -5.54 -7.41 24.60
N SER A 58 -6.32 -8.43 25.00
CA SER A 58 -7.34 -9.04 24.13
C SER A 58 -6.77 -9.73 22.88
N ASN A 59 -5.56 -10.29 22.95
CA ASN A 59 -4.94 -10.99 21.85
C ASN A 59 -5.25 -12.49 21.87
N LEU A 60 -5.38 -13.08 20.67
CA LEU A 60 -5.36 -14.52 20.45
C LEU A 60 -4.05 -14.92 19.78
N ILE A 61 -3.23 -15.69 20.49
CA ILE A 61 -1.89 -16.07 20.07
C ILE A 61 -1.76 -17.58 20.06
N VAL A 62 -1.44 -18.15 18.90
CA VAL A 62 -1.22 -19.59 18.73
C VAL A 62 0.10 -19.81 18.03
N GLY A 63 1.07 -20.39 18.73
CA GLY A 63 2.36 -20.66 18.12
C GLY A 63 3.56 -20.43 19.04
N SER A 64 4.68 -20.02 18.46
CA SER A 64 5.90 -19.92 19.24
C SER A 64 6.76 -18.70 18.89
N SER A 65 7.45 -18.21 19.93
CA SER A 65 8.46 -17.15 19.80
C SER A 65 7.90 -15.83 19.24
N HIS A 66 6.66 -15.52 19.55
CA HIS A 66 6.09 -14.23 19.23
C HIS A 66 6.56 -13.20 20.27
N ASN A 67 6.91 -12.01 19.79
CA ASN A 67 7.42 -10.93 20.62
C ASN A 67 6.59 -9.66 20.42
N PHE A 68 6.00 -9.14 21.50
CA PHE A 68 5.30 -7.87 21.54
C PHE A 68 6.20 -6.88 22.25
N GLU A 69 6.80 -5.96 21.51
CA GLU A 69 7.85 -5.06 22.03
C GLU A 69 7.32 -3.82 22.73
N ASP A 70 6.15 -3.34 22.28
CA ASP A 70 5.55 -2.11 22.79
C ASP A 70 4.30 -2.34 23.63
N THR A 71 3.96 -1.34 24.42
CA THR A 71 2.70 -1.29 25.17
C THR A 71 1.54 -1.03 24.20
N GLY A 72 0.39 -1.67 24.46
CA GLY A 72 -0.84 -1.39 23.72
C GLY A 72 -0.98 -2.12 22.39
N CYS A 73 -0.33 -3.26 22.19
CA CYS A 73 -0.59 -4.13 21.04
C CYS A 73 -1.87 -4.96 21.28
N ASP A 74 -3.02 -4.42 20.86
CA ASP A 74 -4.32 -4.93 21.26
C ASP A 74 -5.10 -5.62 20.14
N ARG A 75 -5.92 -6.60 20.53
CA ARG A 75 -6.93 -7.22 19.65
C ARG A 75 -6.34 -7.87 18.40
N ASN A 76 -5.15 -8.44 18.53
CA ASN A 76 -4.48 -9.14 17.44
C ASN A 76 -4.84 -10.63 17.40
N PHE A 77 -4.90 -11.16 16.17
CA PHE A 77 -4.98 -12.60 15.90
C PHE A 77 -3.67 -13.07 15.27
N ILE A 78 -2.91 -13.85 16.04
CA ILE A 78 -1.56 -14.23 15.64
C ILE A 78 -1.42 -15.75 15.67
N THR A 79 -0.97 -16.32 14.57
CA THR A 79 -0.71 -17.76 14.47
C THR A 79 0.56 -18.03 13.66
N GLY A 80 1.38 -18.96 14.16
CA GLY A 80 2.61 -19.35 13.49
C GLY A 80 3.85 -19.25 14.36
N PHE A 81 4.89 -18.59 13.87
CA PHE A 81 6.16 -18.50 14.61
C PHE A 81 6.91 -17.19 14.37
N SER A 82 7.61 -16.72 15.41
CA SER A 82 8.58 -15.61 15.36
C SER A 82 8.02 -14.30 14.76
N HIS A 83 6.82 -13.93 15.15
CA HIS A 83 6.30 -12.60 14.78
C HIS A 83 6.79 -11.55 15.76
N ASN A 84 7.16 -10.38 15.23
CA ASN A 84 7.47 -9.19 15.99
C ASN A 84 6.34 -8.17 15.84
N VAL A 85 5.78 -7.73 16.95
CA VAL A 85 4.60 -6.86 17.00
C VAL A 85 4.92 -5.63 17.86
N SER A 86 4.82 -4.44 17.29
CA SER A 86 5.13 -3.19 17.99
C SER A 86 4.11 -2.13 17.60
N GLY A 87 3.27 -1.69 18.53
CA GLY A 87 2.21 -0.70 18.28
C GLY A 87 1.06 -1.17 17.37
N ALA A 88 1.05 -2.44 16.96
CA ALA A 88 0.06 -2.98 16.03
C ALA A 88 -1.21 -3.41 16.75
N ASP A 89 -2.33 -2.75 16.41
CA ASP A 89 -3.66 -3.08 16.91
C ASP A 89 -4.54 -3.68 15.80
N PHE A 90 -5.49 -4.56 16.18
CA PHE A 90 -6.46 -5.16 15.27
C PHE A 90 -5.82 -5.87 14.06
N SER A 91 -4.63 -6.41 14.22
CA SER A 91 -3.89 -7.03 13.12
C SER A 91 -4.01 -8.57 13.13
N SER A 92 -3.90 -9.17 11.95
CA SER A 92 -3.88 -10.62 11.77
C SER A 92 -2.57 -11.07 11.12
N LEU A 93 -1.80 -11.90 11.84
CA LEU A 93 -0.52 -12.42 11.37
C LEU A 93 -0.59 -13.95 11.28
N LEU A 94 -0.43 -14.48 10.07
CA LEU A 94 -0.53 -15.90 9.78
C LEU A 94 0.73 -16.39 9.06
N GLY A 95 1.48 -17.29 9.69
CA GLY A 95 2.69 -17.85 9.08
C GLY A 95 3.94 -17.67 9.91
N GLY A 96 4.96 -16.96 9.41
CA GLY A 96 6.19 -16.80 10.17
C GLY A 96 6.97 -15.53 9.90
N ASN A 97 7.73 -15.09 10.90
CA ASN A 97 8.68 -13.98 10.80
C ASN A 97 8.07 -12.66 10.27
N HIS A 98 6.82 -12.37 10.58
CA HIS A 98 6.23 -11.08 10.23
C HIS A 98 6.64 -10.02 11.25
N THR A 99 6.85 -8.78 10.77
CA THR A 99 6.99 -7.60 11.61
C THR A 99 5.82 -6.68 11.37
N ALA A 100 5.01 -6.42 12.38
CA ALA A 100 3.83 -5.58 12.32
C ALA A 100 4.00 -4.39 13.27
N THR A 101 3.95 -3.18 12.72
CA THR A 101 4.03 -1.92 13.46
C THR A 101 2.81 -1.03 13.22
N GLY A 102 2.11 -1.23 12.10
CA GLY A 102 0.88 -0.50 11.76
C GLY A 102 -0.39 -1.21 12.22
N ARG A 103 -1.48 -0.46 12.28
CA ARG A 103 -2.81 -0.94 12.69
C ARG A 103 -3.58 -1.57 11.54
N TYR A 104 -4.50 -2.47 11.87
CA TYR A 104 -5.41 -3.12 10.91
C TYR A 104 -4.69 -3.87 9.78
N GLY A 105 -3.49 -4.37 10.05
CA GLY A 105 -2.70 -5.14 9.10
C GLY A 105 -3.16 -6.60 8.98
N THR A 106 -3.06 -7.17 7.78
CA THR A 106 -3.22 -8.61 7.57
C THR A 106 -2.01 -9.15 6.82
N PHE A 107 -1.24 -10.02 7.48
CA PHE A 107 -0.02 -10.61 6.92
C PHE A 107 -0.17 -12.11 6.83
N MET A 108 0.03 -12.66 5.63
CA MET A 108 -0.03 -14.09 5.36
C MET A 108 1.26 -14.54 4.67
N GLY A 109 1.81 -15.67 5.10
CA GLY A 109 3.02 -16.23 4.51
C GLY A 109 4.26 -16.08 5.39
N SER A 110 5.31 -15.42 4.91
CA SER A 110 6.55 -15.32 5.70
C SER A 110 7.33 -14.04 5.45
N GLY A 111 7.87 -13.45 6.53
CA GLY A 111 8.79 -12.32 6.45
C GLY A 111 8.21 -11.05 5.86
N ASN A 112 6.90 -10.84 5.93
CA ASN A 112 6.30 -9.59 5.52
C ASN A 112 6.47 -8.54 6.62
N THR A 113 6.78 -7.30 6.24
CA THR A 113 7.12 -6.23 7.18
C THR A 113 6.40 -4.95 6.80
N ASP A 114 5.69 -4.34 7.73
CA ASP A 114 5.33 -2.93 7.60
C ASP A 114 6.41 -2.05 8.27
N ALA A 115 6.67 -0.91 7.68
CA ALA A 115 7.85 -0.15 8.05
C ALA A 115 7.63 0.82 9.22
N ASN A 116 6.39 1.15 9.57
CA ASN A 116 6.10 1.99 10.73
C ASN A 116 4.59 2.09 11.04
N GLU A 117 4.26 2.71 12.15
CA GLU A 117 2.91 2.92 12.71
C GLU A 117 1.92 3.64 11.79
N THR A 118 2.37 4.27 10.71
CA THR A 118 1.51 4.96 9.74
C THR A 118 1.07 4.09 8.56
N ALA A 119 1.57 2.85 8.47
CA ALA A 119 1.15 1.88 7.46
C ALA A 119 -0.12 1.15 7.93
N GLU A 120 -1.28 1.79 7.82
CA GLU A 120 -2.55 1.25 8.28
C GLU A 120 -3.35 0.57 7.15
N TYR A 121 -4.21 -0.39 7.51
CA TYR A 121 -5.10 -1.11 6.60
C TYR A 121 -4.37 -1.83 5.44
N CYS A 122 -3.19 -2.38 5.72
CA CYS A 122 -2.39 -3.08 4.72
C CYS A 122 -2.69 -4.57 4.70
N ILE A 123 -2.74 -5.15 3.50
CA ILE A 123 -2.80 -6.62 3.31
C ILE A 123 -1.53 -7.04 2.58
N MET A 124 -0.75 -7.90 3.21
CA MET A 124 0.44 -8.49 2.59
C MET A 124 0.31 -10.02 2.56
N ALA A 125 0.29 -10.59 1.38
CA ALA A 125 0.27 -12.03 1.18
C ALA A 125 1.48 -12.47 0.36
N GLY A 126 2.18 -13.49 0.85
CA GLY A 126 3.38 -14.02 0.21
C GLY A 126 4.61 -13.95 1.09
N ARG A 127 5.76 -13.60 0.48
CA ARG A 127 7.03 -13.66 1.21
C ARG A 127 7.87 -12.40 1.03
N SER A 128 8.43 -11.91 2.14
CA SER A 128 9.41 -10.80 2.15
C SER A 128 8.90 -9.51 1.51
N ASN A 129 7.61 -9.25 1.60
CA ASN A 129 7.02 -8.01 1.14
C ASN A 129 7.13 -6.93 2.22
N SER A 130 7.24 -5.68 1.80
CA SER A 130 7.35 -4.56 2.74
C SER A 130 6.47 -3.39 2.32
N THR A 131 6.01 -2.62 3.32
CA THR A 131 5.50 -1.27 3.11
C THR A 131 6.55 -0.26 3.52
N THR A 132 6.44 0.97 3.04
CA THR A 132 7.18 2.11 3.58
C THR A 132 6.25 2.99 4.42
N ALA A 133 6.82 3.94 5.13
CA ALA A 133 6.07 4.97 5.81
C ALA A 133 5.08 5.64 4.84
N SER A 134 3.84 5.84 5.24
CA SER A 134 2.77 6.44 4.43
C SER A 134 2.11 5.51 3.39
N SER A 135 2.25 4.19 3.52
CA SER A 135 1.52 3.23 2.68
C SER A 135 0.23 2.81 3.39
N MET A 136 -0.87 3.53 3.17
CA MET A 136 -2.18 3.18 3.74
C MET A 136 -3.08 2.52 2.70
N TYR A 137 -3.98 1.62 3.14
CA TYR A 137 -4.92 0.92 2.26
C TYR A 137 -4.25 0.18 1.10
N THR A 138 -3.06 -0.38 1.34
CA THR A 138 -2.25 -1.02 0.30
C THR A 138 -2.35 -2.53 0.37
N HIS A 139 -2.56 -3.16 -0.78
CA HIS A 139 -2.56 -4.60 -0.91
C HIS A 139 -1.32 -5.06 -1.69
N TYR A 140 -0.54 -5.93 -1.09
CA TYR A 140 0.58 -6.58 -1.75
C TYR A 140 0.40 -8.10 -1.80
N ILE A 141 0.49 -8.68 -2.98
CA ILE A 141 0.43 -10.14 -3.18
C ILE A 141 1.62 -10.58 -4.03
N GLY A 142 2.60 -11.24 -3.42
CA GLY A 142 3.77 -11.69 -4.18
C GLY A 142 5.00 -11.96 -3.35
N PHE A 143 6.16 -11.77 -3.97
CA PHE A 143 7.47 -12.07 -3.40
C PHE A 143 8.41 -10.87 -3.50
N SER A 144 9.04 -10.50 -2.38
CA SER A 144 10.14 -9.52 -2.30
C SER A 144 9.81 -8.10 -2.80
N GLY A 145 8.55 -7.71 -2.83
CA GLY A 145 8.20 -6.39 -3.32
C GLY A 145 8.04 -5.33 -2.23
N THR A 146 7.83 -4.10 -2.66
CA THR A 146 7.64 -2.96 -1.78
C THR A 146 6.46 -2.12 -2.25
N ALA A 147 5.58 -1.77 -1.32
CA ALA A 147 4.62 -0.71 -1.54
C ALA A 147 5.19 0.57 -0.92
N ALA A 148 5.62 1.48 -1.76
CA ALA A 148 6.28 2.71 -1.35
C ALA A 148 5.35 3.90 -1.56
N ASN A 149 5.28 4.79 -0.57
CA ASN A 149 4.68 6.13 -0.63
C ASN A 149 3.43 6.25 -1.50
N GLY A 150 2.29 5.85 -0.98
CA GLY A 150 1.03 6.05 -1.68
C GLY A 150 -0.15 5.33 -1.04
N TYR A 151 -1.34 5.88 -1.27
CA TYR A 151 -2.59 5.37 -0.75
C TYR A 151 -3.31 4.52 -1.79
N TYR A 152 -4.04 3.50 -1.35
CA TYR A 152 -4.90 2.69 -2.23
C TYR A 152 -4.15 1.97 -3.37
N GLN A 153 -2.97 1.44 -3.09
CA GLN A 153 -2.20 0.69 -4.07
C GLN A 153 -2.58 -0.80 -4.09
N PHE A 154 -2.52 -1.40 -5.27
CA PHE A 154 -2.58 -2.84 -5.44
C PHE A 154 -1.33 -3.34 -6.17
N VAL A 155 -0.44 -3.99 -5.45
CA VAL A 155 0.88 -4.40 -5.95
C VAL A 155 0.97 -5.92 -6.02
N THR A 156 1.40 -6.46 -7.14
CA THR A 156 1.47 -7.91 -7.35
C THR A 156 2.77 -8.36 -8.01
N GLY A 157 3.14 -9.62 -7.79
CA GLY A 157 4.22 -10.29 -8.50
C GLY A 157 5.53 -10.36 -7.73
N ILE A 158 6.65 -10.35 -8.45
CA ILE A 158 7.98 -10.53 -7.91
C ILE A 158 8.75 -9.20 -8.01
N ASP A 159 9.36 -8.74 -6.92
CA ASP A 159 10.15 -7.51 -6.87
C ASP A 159 9.44 -6.24 -7.40
N ALA A 160 8.09 -6.22 -7.36
CA ALA A 160 7.33 -5.05 -7.76
C ALA A 160 7.49 -3.90 -6.74
N SER A 161 7.43 -2.66 -7.21
CA SER A 161 7.46 -1.46 -6.39
C SER A 161 6.26 -0.56 -6.70
N GLY A 162 5.31 -0.50 -5.76
CA GLY A 162 4.19 0.44 -5.86
C GLY A 162 4.65 1.82 -5.39
N ASN A 163 4.55 2.82 -6.26
CA ASN A 163 5.02 4.17 -5.99
C ASN A 163 4.03 5.27 -6.39
N MET A 164 2.79 4.90 -6.71
CA MET A 164 1.76 5.83 -7.15
C MET A 164 0.41 5.48 -6.52
N GLY A 165 -0.21 6.42 -5.82
CA GLY A 165 -1.52 6.27 -5.21
C GLY A 165 -2.62 5.93 -6.21
N GLY A 166 -3.53 5.03 -5.84
CA GLY A 166 -4.60 4.55 -6.71
C GLY A 166 -4.16 3.61 -7.84
N ALA A 167 -2.87 3.27 -7.92
CA ALA A 167 -2.35 2.44 -9.01
C ALA A 167 -2.45 0.94 -8.71
N ARG A 168 -2.54 0.18 -9.80
CA ARG A 168 -2.22 -1.25 -9.80
C ARG A 168 -0.89 -1.47 -10.50
N THR A 169 0.02 -2.15 -9.81
CA THR A 169 1.38 -2.42 -10.28
C THR A 169 1.66 -3.91 -10.31
N HIS A 170 2.30 -4.37 -11.37
CA HIS A 170 2.72 -5.77 -11.52
C HIS A 170 4.15 -5.84 -12.03
N SER A 171 4.92 -6.78 -11.46
CA SER A 171 6.23 -7.18 -11.96
C SER A 171 6.39 -8.70 -11.94
N SER A 172 7.08 -9.24 -12.94
CA SER A 172 7.45 -10.66 -12.98
C SER A 172 8.90 -10.91 -12.52
N GLY A 173 9.62 -9.87 -12.13
CA GLY A 173 11.01 -9.91 -11.70
C GLY A 173 11.68 -8.55 -11.86
N LYS A 174 13.00 -8.55 -11.83
CA LYS A 174 13.82 -7.33 -11.93
C LYS A 174 15.07 -7.58 -12.74
N PHE A 175 15.72 -6.51 -13.22
CA PHE A 175 17.08 -6.56 -13.74
C PHE A 175 18.12 -6.48 -12.60
N SER A 176 18.10 -5.41 -11.82
CA SER A 176 19.00 -5.19 -10.68
C SER A 176 18.27 -4.79 -9.41
N ALA A 177 17.29 -3.90 -9.48
CA ALA A 177 16.59 -3.34 -8.33
C ALA A 177 15.08 -3.57 -8.42
N LYS A 178 14.39 -3.58 -7.27
CA LYS A 178 12.93 -3.68 -7.21
C LYS A 178 12.30 -2.52 -8.00
N GLY A 179 11.30 -2.82 -8.81
CA GLY A 179 10.57 -1.84 -9.60
C GLY A 179 11.24 -1.41 -10.91
N ASP A 180 12.40 -1.98 -11.26
CA ASP A 180 13.12 -1.66 -12.50
C ASP A 180 12.59 -2.35 -13.76
N ALA A 181 11.62 -3.25 -13.61
CA ALA A 181 10.94 -3.98 -14.68
C ALA A 181 9.48 -4.21 -14.30
N GLN A 182 8.61 -3.24 -14.56
CA GLN A 182 7.21 -3.34 -14.13
C GLN A 182 6.22 -2.65 -15.06
N THR A 183 4.97 -3.05 -14.96
CA THR A 183 3.85 -2.35 -15.57
C THR A 183 2.91 -1.81 -14.50
N SER A 184 2.28 -0.66 -14.78
CA SER A 184 1.29 -0.08 -13.87
C SER A 184 0.15 0.57 -14.65
N TYR A 185 -1.00 0.69 -14.00
CA TYR A 185 -2.07 1.54 -14.50
C TYR A 185 -2.76 2.28 -13.35
N ALA A 186 -3.27 3.47 -13.64
CA ALA A 186 -4.05 4.28 -12.72
C ALA A 186 -5.06 5.15 -13.46
N LEU A 187 -6.07 5.63 -12.73
CA LEU A 187 -7.06 6.57 -13.21
C LEU A 187 -6.70 7.99 -12.80
N PHE A 188 -6.85 8.91 -13.72
CA PHE A 188 -6.67 10.34 -13.55
C PHE A 188 -7.92 11.08 -14.00
N GLY A 189 -8.23 12.18 -13.35
CA GLY A 189 -9.39 12.96 -13.72
C GLY A 189 -9.26 14.42 -13.33
N CYS A 190 -10.10 15.23 -13.94
CA CYS A 190 -10.35 16.60 -13.56
C CYS A 190 -11.67 17.09 -14.14
N GLN A 191 -12.07 18.29 -13.78
CA GLN A 191 -13.17 19.02 -14.40
C GLN A 191 -12.61 20.33 -14.98
N THR A 192 -13.02 20.70 -16.19
CA THR A 192 -12.81 22.03 -16.75
C THR A 192 -14.15 22.76 -16.85
N THR A 193 -14.12 24.07 -16.64
CA THR A 193 -15.30 24.96 -16.74
C THR A 193 -15.17 25.96 -17.87
N ASP A 194 -13.98 26.05 -18.47
CA ASP A 194 -13.61 26.97 -19.52
C ASP A 194 -12.53 26.39 -20.44
N ALA A 195 -11.89 27.23 -21.24
CA ALA A 195 -10.81 26.87 -22.17
C ALA A 195 -9.41 26.88 -21.52
N THR A 196 -9.31 27.00 -20.19
CA THR A 196 -8.03 26.96 -19.51
C THR A 196 -7.50 25.53 -19.45
N GLN A 197 -6.25 25.36 -19.88
CA GLN A 197 -5.61 24.05 -19.81
C GLN A 197 -5.42 23.60 -18.36
N THR A 198 -5.91 22.41 -18.03
CA THR A 198 -5.93 21.83 -16.69
C THR A 198 -5.17 20.51 -16.67
N THR A 199 -4.36 20.27 -15.64
CA THR A 199 -3.67 18.99 -15.44
C THR A 199 -4.61 17.98 -14.77
N MET A 200 -4.75 16.80 -15.36
CA MET A 200 -5.43 15.66 -14.74
C MET A 200 -4.55 15.10 -13.61
N ARG A 201 -5.18 14.73 -12.51
CA ARG A 201 -4.52 14.21 -11.31
C ARG A 201 -5.14 12.88 -10.86
N THR A 202 -4.45 12.16 -9.99
CA THR A 202 -5.06 11.01 -9.32
C THR A 202 -6.34 11.43 -8.59
N MET A 203 -7.39 10.62 -8.69
CA MET A 203 -8.72 10.95 -8.17
C MET A 203 -8.95 10.51 -6.72
N ASN A 204 -7.89 10.29 -5.95
CA ASN A 204 -8.04 9.98 -4.54
C ASN A 204 -8.00 11.26 -3.68
N SER A 205 -8.67 11.22 -2.53
CA SER A 205 -8.78 12.39 -1.64
C SER A 205 -7.50 12.69 -0.85
N PHE A 206 -6.52 11.80 -0.87
CA PHE A 206 -5.28 11.90 -0.09
C PHE A 206 -4.09 12.38 -0.92
N GLU A 207 -4.12 12.11 -2.23
CA GLU A 207 -3.03 12.46 -3.14
C GLU A 207 -3.62 13.03 -4.45
N ASN A 208 -3.17 14.21 -4.80
CA ASN A 208 -3.54 14.90 -6.04
C ASN A 208 -2.28 15.04 -6.90
N LEU A 209 -1.80 13.92 -7.43
CA LEU A 209 -0.49 13.80 -8.02
C LEU A 209 -0.52 13.48 -9.52
N SER A 210 0.53 13.91 -10.22
CA SER A 210 0.92 13.39 -11.54
C SER A 210 1.80 12.14 -11.40
N PRO A 211 1.85 11.26 -12.41
CA PRO A 211 2.75 10.11 -12.43
C PRO A 211 4.21 10.54 -12.36
N LYS A 212 4.94 10.11 -11.34
CA LYS A 212 6.38 10.35 -11.22
C LYS A 212 7.17 9.44 -12.16
N VAL A 213 8.26 9.98 -12.69
CA VAL A 213 9.30 9.27 -13.43
C VAL A 213 10.55 9.26 -12.56
N ALA A 214 10.92 8.12 -12.04
CA ALA A 214 12.09 8.01 -11.15
C ALA A 214 13.39 8.31 -11.88
N ALA A 215 14.43 8.70 -11.15
CA ALA A 215 15.75 8.92 -11.74
C ALA A 215 16.24 7.67 -12.50
N ASN A 216 16.84 7.86 -13.67
CA ASN A 216 17.30 6.82 -14.59
C ASN A 216 16.17 5.91 -15.13
N GLN A 217 14.94 6.33 -15.06
CA GLN A 217 13.77 5.58 -15.54
C GLN A 217 13.38 6.00 -16.95
N SER A 218 13.05 5.01 -17.77
CA SER A 218 12.36 5.18 -19.05
C SER A 218 10.99 4.54 -18.97
N VAL A 219 9.98 5.24 -19.47
CA VAL A 219 8.56 4.83 -19.40
C VAL A 219 7.91 4.96 -20.77
N MET A 220 7.46 3.85 -21.33
CA MET A 220 6.48 3.88 -22.41
C MET A 220 5.10 4.00 -21.81
N PHE A 221 4.32 4.99 -22.22
CA PHE A 221 2.97 5.23 -21.71
C PHE A 221 1.91 5.24 -22.81
N LYS A 222 0.72 4.82 -22.40
CA LYS A 222 -0.52 4.97 -23.15
C LYS A 222 -1.59 5.57 -22.24
N ILE A 223 -2.30 6.58 -22.74
CA ILE A 223 -3.38 7.25 -22.02
C ILE A 223 -4.64 7.19 -22.85
N ASP A 224 -5.67 6.51 -22.36
CA ASP A 224 -7.01 6.48 -22.93
C ASP A 224 -7.86 7.50 -22.17
N ILE A 225 -8.42 8.51 -22.84
CA ILE A 225 -9.17 9.61 -22.20
C ILE A 225 -10.58 9.66 -22.77
N VAL A 226 -11.56 9.78 -21.89
CA VAL A 226 -12.95 10.10 -22.24
C VAL A 226 -13.36 11.42 -21.58
N ALA A 227 -14.10 12.25 -22.32
CA ALA A 227 -14.65 13.50 -21.84
C ALA A 227 -16.16 13.56 -22.03
N ARG A 228 -16.85 14.18 -21.08
CA ARG A 228 -18.30 14.36 -21.13
C ARG A 228 -18.69 15.72 -20.58
N ARG A 229 -19.45 16.50 -21.37
CA ARG A 229 -20.08 17.72 -20.88
C ARG A 229 -21.16 17.41 -19.86
N THR A 230 -21.15 18.09 -18.72
CA THR A 230 -22.06 17.80 -17.60
C THR A 230 -23.37 18.58 -17.67
N SER A 231 -23.37 19.78 -18.25
CA SER A 231 -24.52 20.67 -18.22
C SER A 231 -25.65 20.28 -19.19
N THR A 232 -25.33 19.74 -20.36
CA THR A 232 -26.31 19.36 -21.40
C THR A 232 -26.25 17.87 -21.74
N GLN A 233 -25.18 17.19 -21.36
CA GLN A 233 -24.93 15.75 -21.57
C GLN A 233 -24.99 15.29 -23.04
N THR A 234 -24.85 16.18 -23.99
CA THR A 234 -24.95 15.88 -25.43
C THR A 234 -23.59 15.78 -26.12
N GLU A 235 -22.55 16.39 -25.51
CA GLU A 235 -21.21 16.43 -26.10
C GLU A 235 -20.27 15.48 -25.35
N SER A 236 -19.47 14.75 -26.11
CA SER A 236 -18.46 13.84 -25.59
C SER A 236 -17.25 13.80 -26.52
N ALA A 237 -16.11 13.39 -25.98
CA ALA A 237 -14.90 13.14 -26.75
C ALA A 237 -14.17 11.91 -26.22
N ALA A 238 -13.34 11.31 -27.06
CA ALA A 238 -12.44 10.23 -26.72
C ALA A 238 -11.11 10.41 -27.44
N TYR A 239 -10.03 10.23 -26.69
CA TYR A 239 -8.67 10.41 -27.19
C TYR A 239 -7.76 9.28 -26.72
N GLU A 240 -6.73 9.02 -27.49
CA GLU A 240 -5.61 8.16 -27.12
C GLU A 240 -4.31 8.96 -27.28
N ILE A 241 -3.43 8.88 -26.27
CA ILE A 241 -2.08 9.41 -26.34
C ILE A 241 -1.09 8.29 -26.09
N ILE A 242 -0.07 8.17 -26.95
CA ILE A 242 1.02 7.20 -26.78
C ILE A 242 2.35 7.97 -26.85
N GLY A 243 3.27 7.64 -25.98
CA GLY A 243 4.58 8.28 -25.95
C GLY A 243 5.60 7.56 -25.08
N CYS A 244 6.78 8.14 -25.04
CA CYS A 244 7.84 7.73 -24.15
C CYS A 244 8.36 8.95 -23.37
N ILE A 245 8.59 8.77 -22.08
CA ILE A 245 9.18 9.77 -21.19
C ILE A 245 10.35 9.13 -20.45
N LYS A 246 11.38 9.89 -20.19
CA LYS A 246 12.53 9.44 -19.41
C LYS A 246 12.94 10.48 -18.40
N ASN A 247 13.66 10.05 -17.40
CA ASN A 247 14.37 10.89 -16.45
C ASN A 247 15.84 10.46 -16.42
N ASP A 248 16.69 11.28 -16.99
CA ASP A 248 18.14 11.06 -16.98
C ASP A 248 18.76 11.80 -15.78
N ALA A 249 18.98 11.09 -14.68
CA ALA A 249 19.60 11.60 -13.46
C ALA A 249 19.00 12.92 -12.94
N GLY A 250 17.66 13.06 -12.97
CA GLY A 250 16.93 14.26 -12.52
C GLY A 250 16.58 15.23 -13.66
N THR A 251 16.77 14.82 -14.91
CA THR A 251 16.29 15.58 -16.07
C THR A 251 15.16 14.81 -16.76
N THR A 252 13.95 15.25 -16.54
CA THR A 252 12.74 14.60 -17.09
C THR A 252 12.33 15.22 -18.42
N ALA A 253 12.27 14.39 -19.47
CA ALA A 253 11.93 14.82 -20.82
C ALA A 253 11.14 13.76 -21.60
N LEU A 254 10.29 14.19 -22.54
CA LEU A 254 9.71 13.28 -23.53
C LEU A 254 10.81 12.78 -24.47
N GLN A 255 10.77 11.50 -24.79
CA GLN A 255 11.64 10.86 -25.76
C GLN A 255 10.89 10.73 -27.10
N GLY A 256 11.27 11.56 -28.06
CA GLY A 256 10.56 11.64 -29.35
C GLY A 256 9.23 12.41 -29.24
N THR A 257 8.38 12.21 -30.24
CA THR A 257 7.08 12.90 -30.35
C THR A 257 5.96 12.00 -29.86
N ILE A 258 5.05 12.54 -29.06
CA ILE A 258 3.83 11.80 -28.68
C ILE A 258 2.92 11.63 -29.90
N THR A 259 2.24 10.49 -29.94
CA THR A 259 1.14 10.25 -30.89
C THR A 259 -0.18 10.56 -30.18
N LYS A 260 -0.98 11.47 -30.75
CA LYS A 260 -2.34 11.76 -30.29
C LYS A 260 -3.33 11.32 -31.36
N ASN A 261 -4.24 10.43 -30.99
CA ASN A 261 -5.35 9.98 -31.81
C ASN A 261 -6.64 10.58 -31.29
N VAL A 262 -7.34 11.36 -32.12
CA VAL A 262 -8.71 11.82 -31.85
C VAL A 262 -9.65 10.71 -32.32
N ILE A 263 -10.29 10.00 -31.40
CA ILE A 263 -11.21 8.89 -31.69
C ILE A 263 -12.60 9.45 -31.97
N ALA A 264 -13.02 10.41 -31.14
CA ALA A 264 -14.28 11.14 -31.28
C ALA A 264 -14.14 12.50 -30.58
N GLU A 265 -14.72 13.53 -31.17
CA GLU A 265 -14.68 14.88 -30.64
C GLU A 265 -15.93 15.63 -31.02
N ALA A 266 -16.72 16.10 -30.07
CA ALA A 266 -17.93 16.87 -30.30
C ALA A 266 -17.65 18.35 -30.48
N ASP A 267 -16.52 18.85 -30.03
CA ASP A 267 -16.12 20.26 -30.12
C ASP A 267 -14.60 20.36 -30.35
N ALA A 268 -14.21 20.93 -31.47
CA ALA A 268 -12.79 21.08 -31.85
C ALA A 268 -11.96 22.01 -30.92
N ALA A 269 -12.60 22.69 -29.97
CA ALA A 269 -11.90 23.42 -28.91
C ALA A 269 -11.38 22.52 -27.79
N TRP A 270 -11.88 21.29 -27.69
CA TRP A 270 -11.41 20.34 -26.68
C TRP A 270 -10.07 19.76 -27.14
N ASP A 271 -9.16 19.61 -26.21
CA ASP A 271 -7.83 19.08 -26.53
C ASP A 271 -7.23 18.31 -25.37
N VAL A 272 -6.31 17.41 -25.69
CA VAL A 272 -5.53 16.63 -24.73
C VAL A 272 -4.07 16.60 -25.15
N THR A 273 -3.17 16.63 -24.18
CA THR A 273 -1.73 16.45 -24.41
C THR A 273 -1.03 15.84 -23.20
N ALA A 274 0.17 15.37 -23.40
CA ALA A 274 1.05 14.90 -22.34
C ALA A 274 2.39 15.65 -22.44
N VAL A 275 2.88 16.15 -21.31
CA VAL A 275 4.13 16.91 -21.24
C VAL A 275 5.01 16.41 -20.10
N ALA A 276 6.32 16.50 -20.29
CA ALA A 276 7.26 16.27 -19.21
C ALA A 276 7.33 17.50 -18.31
N ASN A 277 7.21 17.28 -17.01
CA ASN A 277 7.43 18.29 -15.99
C ASN A 277 8.75 17.99 -15.30
N ASN A 278 9.77 18.72 -15.67
CA ASN A 278 11.13 18.55 -15.15
C ASN A 278 11.34 19.12 -13.75
N THR A 279 10.41 19.92 -13.25
CA THR A 279 10.49 20.46 -11.88
C THR A 279 10.08 19.42 -10.85
N ASP A 280 9.02 18.66 -11.18
CA ASP A 280 8.44 17.66 -10.27
C ASP A 280 8.82 16.23 -10.68
N ASP A 281 9.56 16.04 -11.76
CA ASP A 281 9.88 14.74 -12.36
C ASP A 281 8.62 13.92 -12.69
N THR A 282 7.65 14.53 -13.37
CA THR A 282 6.36 13.90 -13.67
C THR A 282 5.99 13.91 -15.15
N LEU A 283 5.09 13.01 -15.51
CA LEU A 283 4.31 13.06 -16.74
C LEU A 283 3.01 13.80 -16.44
N ASP A 284 2.88 15.04 -16.93
CA ASP A 284 1.64 15.80 -16.80
C ASP A 284 0.70 15.50 -17.97
N ILE A 285 -0.49 14.99 -17.65
CA ILE A 285 -1.59 14.78 -18.59
C ILE A 285 -2.46 16.04 -18.54
N LYS A 286 -2.55 16.77 -19.64
CA LYS A 286 -3.26 18.05 -19.68
C LYS A 286 -4.43 17.99 -20.64
N VAL A 287 -5.52 18.63 -20.25
CA VAL A 287 -6.74 18.73 -21.04
C VAL A 287 -7.17 20.19 -21.16
N THR A 288 -7.80 20.53 -22.27
CA THR A 288 -8.37 21.86 -22.55
C THR A 288 -9.85 21.69 -22.84
N GLY A 289 -10.69 22.40 -22.11
CA GLY A 289 -12.13 22.45 -22.33
C GLY A 289 -12.54 23.54 -23.30
N ALA A 290 -13.76 24.00 -23.17
CA ALA A 290 -14.29 25.14 -23.97
C ALA A 290 -15.01 26.15 -23.07
N ALA A 291 -15.03 27.39 -23.48
CA ALA A 291 -15.67 28.48 -22.74
C ALA A 291 -17.15 28.18 -22.45
N GLY A 292 -17.55 28.32 -21.20
CA GLY A 292 -18.91 28.09 -20.73
C GLY A 292 -19.39 26.64 -20.75
N LYS A 293 -18.45 25.67 -20.83
CA LYS A 293 -18.77 24.24 -20.79
C LYS A 293 -18.11 23.58 -19.59
N ASN A 294 -18.91 22.98 -18.73
CA ASN A 294 -18.42 22.13 -17.67
C ASN A 294 -18.22 20.73 -18.21
N ILE A 295 -16.98 20.22 -18.16
CA ILE A 295 -16.59 18.96 -18.77
C ILE A 295 -15.85 18.10 -17.74
N ASN A 296 -16.33 16.89 -17.53
CA ASN A 296 -15.60 15.86 -16.78
C ASN A 296 -14.66 15.13 -17.72
N TRP A 297 -13.42 15.02 -17.30
CA TRP A 297 -12.36 14.28 -17.96
C TRP A 297 -11.94 13.10 -17.10
N LEU A 298 -11.92 11.91 -17.68
CA LEU A 298 -11.41 10.70 -17.06
C LEU A 298 -10.41 10.03 -17.99
N GLY A 299 -9.21 9.79 -17.50
CA GLY A 299 -8.13 9.13 -18.22
C GLY A 299 -7.64 7.90 -17.51
N LYS A 300 -7.31 6.85 -18.26
CA LYS A 300 -6.58 5.68 -17.79
C LYS A 300 -5.18 5.74 -18.36
N LEU A 301 -4.21 5.92 -17.49
CA LEU A 301 -2.79 5.75 -17.82
C LEU A 301 -2.41 4.28 -17.67
N THR A 302 -1.77 3.72 -18.68
CA THR A 302 -1.06 2.43 -18.61
C THR A 302 0.39 2.68 -19.02
N TYR A 303 1.35 2.14 -18.26
CA TYR A 303 2.75 2.29 -18.60
C TYR A 303 3.57 1.03 -18.34
N ILE A 304 4.66 0.91 -19.08
CA ILE A 304 5.73 -0.07 -18.88
C ILE A 304 6.98 0.73 -18.55
N ALA A 305 7.63 0.40 -17.45
CA ALA A 305 8.78 1.13 -16.94
C ALA A 305 9.99 0.22 -16.81
N THR A 306 11.17 0.78 -17.16
CA THR A 306 12.47 0.19 -16.85
C THR A 306 13.41 1.26 -16.28
N ILE A 307 14.28 0.86 -15.38
CA ILE A 307 15.30 1.73 -14.78
C ILE A 307 16.67 1.24 -15.21
N GLY A 308 17.49 2.14 -15.73
CA GLY A 308 18.90 1.90 -15.99
C GLY A 308 19.69 1.84 -14.67
N ALA A 309 20.65 0.91 -14.60
CA ALA A 309 21.53 0.76 -13.44
C ALA A 309 22.63 1.82 -13.44
#